data_d80f30d060a0c716985fcc48b9475d2b
#
_entry.id   d80f30d060a0c716985fcc48b9475d2b
#
_cell.length_a   1.000
_cell.length_b   1.000
_cell.length_c   1.000
_cell.angle_alpha   90.00
_cell.angle_beta   90.00
_cell.angle_gamma   90.00
#
_symmetry.space_group_name_H-M   'P 1'
#
loop_
_entity.id
_entity.type
_entity.pdbx_description
1 polymer ?
#
loop_
_entity_poly.entity_id
_entity_poly.type
_entity_poly.pdbx_seq_one_letter_code
_entity_poly.pdbx_strand_id
1 'polypeptide(L)'
;MEEKEIHLVKRVSKELGMTYKELGEEIGYSESTLRKSVSENRITIQLNKAIELYLKTLEFEKSKKEINKIKDNIRTLFEFSTK
;
A
#
# COMPACT_ATOMS: atom_id res chain seq x y z
N MET A 1 -28.39 2.90 1.87
CA MET A 1 -27.77 3.92 1.45
C MET A 1 -26.89 3.62 0.44
N GLU A 2 -26.78 4.38 -0.42
CA GLU A 2 -25.93 4.05 -1.27
C GLU A 2 -24.75 4.57 -0.97
N GLU A 3 -23.85 3.84 -1.07
CA GLU A 3 -22.65 4.25 -0.89
C GLU A 3 -22.12 4.82 -2.01
N LYS A 4 -21.69 6.02 -2.00
CA LYS A 4 -21.00 6.56 -3.06
C LYS A 4 -19.69 5.95 -3.10
N GLU A 5 -19.28 5.53 -4.26
CA GLU A 5 -17.98 5.00 -4.40
C GLU A 5 -16.98 6.09 -4.15
N ILE A 6 -16.06 5.89 -3.23
CA ILE A 6 -15.01 6.84 -2.94
C ILE A 6 -13.89 6.64 -3.94
N HIS A 7 -13.38 7.74 -4.50
CA HIS A 7 -12.27 7.65 -5.46
C HIS A 7 -11.11 6.88 -4.83
N LEU A 8 -10.47 6.04 -5.62
CA LEU A 8 -9.40 5.19 -5.13
C LEU A 8 -8.31 5.97 -4.41
N VAL A 9 -7.88 7.09 -4.99
CA VAL A 9 -6.84 7.91 -4.37
C VAL A 9 -7.28 8.37 -3.00
N LYS A 10 -8.51 8.85 -2.90
CA LYS A 10 -9.01 9.35 -1.63
C LYS A 10 -9.12 8.23 -0.60
N ARG A 11 -9.60 7.08 -1.04
CA ARG A 11 -9.76 5.95 -0.13
C ARG A 11 -8.42 5.46 0.39
N VAL A 12 -7.44 5.31 -0.50
CA VAL A 12 -6.13 4.82 -0.10
C VAL A 12 -5.45 5.82 0.84
N SER A 13 -5.54 7.11 0.50
CA SER A 13 -4.96 8.15 1.33
C SER A 13 -5.55 8.09 2.73
N LYS A 14 -6.87 7.93 2.81
CA LYS A 14 -7.54 7.90 4.09
C LYS A 14 -7.18 6.65 4.88
N GLU A 15 -7.16 5.50 4.21
CA GLU A 15 -6.86 4.25 4.88
C GLU A 15 -5.44 4.20 5.39
N LEU A 16 -4.52 4.79 4.67
CA LEU A 16 -3.13 4.78 5.08
C LEU A 16 -2.75 5.98 5.95
N GLY A 17 -3.68 6.90 6.15
CA GLY A 17 -3.39 8.08 6.95
C GLY A 17 -2.36 9.00 6.30
N MET A 18 -2.36 9.06 4.96
CA MET A 18 -1.39 9.86 4.23
C MET A 18 -2.07 11.01 3.53
N THR A 19 -1.34 12.10 3.35
CA THR A 19 -1.85 13.19 2.53
C THR A 19 -1.65 12.83 1.07
N TYR A 20 -2.30 13.55 0.18
CA TYR A 20 -2.09 13.33 -1.25
C TYR A 20 -0.63 13.56 -1.63
N LYS A 21 0.02 14.51 -0.97
CA LYS A 21 1.42 14.77 -1.23
C LYS A 21 2.27 13.54 -0.86
N GLU A 22 2.01 12.97 0.30
CA GLU A 22 2.75 11.82 0.76
C GLU A 22 2.49 10.61 -0.14
N LEU A 23 1.23 10.39 -0.48
CA LEU A 23 0.89 9.29 -1.35
C LEU A 23 1.55 9.46 -2.72
N GLY A 24 1.52 10.67 -3.25
CA GLY A 24 2.16 10.95 -4.53
C GLY A 24 3.63 10.65 -4.52
N GLU A 25 4.31 10.99 -3.42
CA GLU A 25 5.73 10.71 -3.32
C GLU A 25 6.00 9.21 -3.33
N GLU A 26 5.09 8.43 -2.76
CA GLU A 26 5.28 6.98 -2.72
C GLU A 26 5.02 6.34 -4.07
N ILE A 27 4.05 6.83 -4.82
CA ILE A 27 3.69 6.20 -6.09
C ILE A 27 4.27 6.93 -7.31
N GLY A 28 5.01 8.02 -7.07
CA GLY A 28 5.66 8.72 -8.19
C GLY A 28 4.77 9.70 -8.93
N TYR A 29 3.79 10.30 -8.26
CA TYR A 29 2.91 11.28 -8.87
C TYR A 29 2.91 12.55 -8.04
N SER A 30 2.59 13.67 -8.67
CA SER A 30 2.55 14.93 -7.94
C SER A 30 1.24 15.04 -7.19
N GLU A 31 1.26 15.84 -6.14
CA GLU A 31 0.06 16.08 -5.37
C GLU A 31 -1.05 16.67 -6.22
N SER A 32 -0.70 17.59 -7.12
CA SER A 32 -1.70 18.22 -7.96
C SER A 32 -2.32 17.21 -8.91
N THR A 33 -1.56 16.24 -9.39
CA THR A 33 -2.10 15.21 -10.25
C THR A 33 -3.14 14.37 -9.49
N LEU A 34 -2.84 14.02 -8.26
CA LEU A 34 -3.77 13.24 -7.47
C LEU A 34 -5.02 14.04 -7.14
N ARG A 35 -4.86 15.32 -6.79
CA ARG A 35 -6.00 16.17 -6.49
C ARG A 35 -6.88 16.33 -7.71
N LYS A 36 -6.27 16.50 -8.87
CA LYS A 36 -7.03 16.65 -10.10
C LYS A 36 -7.80 15.38 -10.40
N SER A 37 -7.18 14.24 -10.21
CA SER A 37 -7.83 12.96 -10.45
C SER A 37 -9.06 12.81 -9.57
N VAL A 38 -8.94 13.16 -8.31
CA VAL A 38 -10.07 13.07 -7.38
C VAL A 38 -11.14 14.08 -7.75
N SER A 39 -10.73 15.31 -8.07
CA SER A 39 -11.66 16.37 -8.41
C SER A 39 -12.46 16.02 -9.64
N GLU A 40 -11.85 15.40 -10.63
CA GLU A 40 -12.51 15.02 -11.85
C GLU A 40 -13.18 13.66 -11.76
N ASN A 41 -13.00 12.99 -10.64
CA ASN A 41 -13.56 11.67 -10.42
C ASN A 41 -13.12 10.71 -11.52
N ARG A 42 -11.84 10.79 -11.87
CA ARG A 42 -11.28 9.95 -12.91
C ARG A 42 -9.99 9.35 -12.42
N ILE A 43 -9.64 8.21 -12.97
CA ILE A 43 -8.38 7.60 -12.63
C ILE A 43 -7.86 6.93 -13.90
N THR A 44 -6.63 7.21 -14.25
CA THR A 44 -6.04 6.58 -15.42
C THR A 44 -5.61 5.17 -15.06
N ILE A 45 -5.46 4.35 -16.09
CA ILE A 45 -4.99 2.99 -15.89
C ILE A 45 -3.63 3.00 -15.23
N GLN A 46 -2.76 3.93 -15.63
CA GLN A 46 -1.43 4.01 -15.06
C GLN A 46 -1.48 4.36 -13.59
N LEU A 47 -2.30 5.33 -13.20
CA LEU A 47 -2.41 5.71 -11.81
C LEU A 47 -3.00 4.57 -10.99
N ASN A 48 -4.00 3.91 -11.53
CA ASN A 48 -4.61 2.78 -10.85
C ASN A 48 -3.57 1.68 -10.59
N LYS A 49 -2.78 1.35 -11.61
CA LYS A 49 -1.75 0.34 -11.45
C LYS A 49 -0.68 0.75 -10.47
N ALA A 50 -0.31 2.03 -10.47
CA ALA A 50 0.70 2.51 -9.53
C ALA A 50 0.22 2.33 -8.09
N ILE A 51 -1.05 2.63 -7.84
CA ILE A 51 -1.60 2.48 -6.51
C ILE A 51 -1.69 1.01 -6.14
N GLU A 52 -2.12 0.17 -7.07
CA GLU A 52 -2.21 -1.26 -6.81
C GLU A 52 -0.84 -1.84 -6.47
N LEU A 53 0.18 -1.45 -7.21
CA LEU A 53 1.51 -1.94 -6.94
C LEU A 53 2.01 -1.49 -5.58
N TYR A 54 1.71 -0.25 -5.23
CA TYR A 54 2.11 0.26 -3.93
C TYR A 54 1.43 -0.53 -2.81
N LEU A 55 0.14 -0.78 -2.94
CA LEU A 55 -0.58 -1.55 -1.94
C LEU A 55 -0.04 -2.97 -1.83
N LYS A 56 0.28 -3.59 -2.96
CA LYS A 56 0.86 -4.92 -2.94
C LYS A 56 2.22 -4.91 -2.27
N THR A 57 3.00 -3.86 -2.48
CA THR A 57 4.30 -3.74 -1.85
C THR A 57 4.14 -3.67 -0.33
N LEU A 58 3.17 -2.92 0.14
CA LEU A 58 2.93 -2.82 1.58
C LEU A 58 2.53 -4.17 2.16
N GLU A 59 1.66 -4.89 1.47
CA GLU A 59 1.25 -6.20 1.93
C GLU A 59 2.43 -7.16 1.93
N PHE A 60 3.25 -7.08 0.89
CA PHE A 60 4.41 -7.96 0.81
C PHE A 60 5.39 -7.69 1.94
N GLU A 61 5.64 -6.42 2.24
CA GLU A 61 6.54 -6.08 3.32
C GLU A 61 6.00 -6.54 4.66
N LYS A 62 4.71 -6.42 4.86
CA LYS A 62 4.10 -6.88 6.09
C LYS A 62 4.23 -8.38 6.22
N SER A 63 3.95 -9.11 5.14
CA SER A 63 4.07 -10.55 5.15
C SER A 63 5.53 -10.97 5.35
N LYS A 64 6.45 -10.25 4.74
CA LYS A 64 7.86 -10.56 4.87
C LYS A 64 8.32 -10.42 6.31
N LYS A 65 7.85 -9.40 7.00
CA LYS A 65 8.21 -9.23 8.39
C LYS A 65 7.70 -10.39 9.25
N GLU A 66 6.48 -10.81 8.98
CA GLU A 66 5.90 -11.92 9.73
C GLU A 66 6.63 -13.21 9.43
N ILE A 67 6.98 -13.42 8.16
CA ILE A 67 7.71 -14.61 7.77
C ILE A 67 9.10 -14.64 8.39
N ASN A 68 9.77 -13.49 8.45
CA ASN A 68 11.06 -13.42 9.05
C ASN A 68 11.01 -13.77 10.54
N LYS A 69 9.96 -13.32 11.22
CA LYS A 69 9.79 -13.67 12.60
C LYS A 69 9.64 -15.17 12.77
N ILE A 70 8.83 -15.79 11.91
CA ILE A 70 8.63 -17.22 11.95
C ILE A 70 9.91 -17.96 11.64
N LYS A 71 10.68 -17.47 10.67
CA LYS A 71 11.93 -18.10 10.32
C LYS A 71 12.92 -18.07 11.47
N ASP A 72 12.98 -16.97 12.18
CA ASP A 72 13.88 -16.88 13.31
C ASP A 72 13.50 -17.89 14.38
N ASN A 73 12.21 -18.04 14.64
CA ASN A 73 11.76 -19.02 15.62
C ASN A 73 12.09 -20.44 15.19
N ILE A 74 11.87 -20.74 13.91
CA ILE A 74 12.16 -22.05 13.38
C ILE A 74 13.65 -22.34 13.43
N ARG A 75 14.47 -21.34 13.13
CA ARG A 75 15.91 -21.51 13.16
C ARG A 75 16.38 -21.83 14.57
N THR A 76 15.85 -21.14 15.56
CA THR A 76 16.22 -21.39 16.93
C THR A 76 15.86 -22.82 17.33
N LEU A 77 14.66 -23.27 16.97
CA LEU A 77 14.25 -24.63 17.28
C LEU A 77 15.12 -25.63 16.55
N PHE A 78 15.47 -25.33 15.30
CA PHE A 78 16.27 -26.23 14.53
C PHE A 78 17.69 -26.35 15.14
N GLU A 79 18.25 -25.24 15.56
CA GLU A 79 19.55 -25.25 16.15
C GLU A 79 19.56 -26.03 17.46
N PHE A 80 18.47 -25.92 18.19
CA PHE A 80 18.36 -26.71 19.42
C PHE A 80 18.35 -28.20 19.12
N SER A 81 17.63 -28.61 18.07
CA SER A 81 17.51 -30.01 17.79
C SER A 81 18.77 -30.60 17.17
N THR A 82 19.60 -29.80 16.56
CA THR A 82 20.81 -30.32 15.96
C THR A 82 21.96 -30.39 16.92
N LYS A 83 21.80 -29.83 18.10
CA LYS A 83 22.83 -29.93 19.11
C LYS A 83 22.59 -31.14 20.01
#